data_effe6ba826f2df2c80e68f802ec17b83
#
_entry.id   effe6ba826f2df2c80e68f802ec17b83
#
_cell.length_a   1.000
_cell.length_b   1.000
_cell.length_c   1.000
_cell.angle_alpha   90.00
_cell.angle_beta   90.00
_cell.angle_gamma   90.00
#
_symmetry.space_group_name_H-M   'P 1'
#
loop_
_entity.id
_entity.type
_entity.pdbx_description
1 polymer ?
#
loop_
_entity_poly.entity_id
_entity_poly.type
_entity_poly.pdbx_seq_one_letter_code
_entity_poly.pdbx_strand_id
1 'polypeptide(L)'
;MQFSIDRNSPVPAYYQIQLDLSDRIQRGEWNDRKQLPSESTLAEQYAVSRITLRQALAELEKDGIIKKSRGCGAKICEKPAPFVHKMDFYSIVATHEGHDGKQVTSQVLNIRRFDMPTEDVIEHLQLEPGTPVVYIKRLFLFDGKPLAVGRSWLSLARF
;
A
#
# COMPACT_ATOMS: atom_id res chain seq x y z
N MET A 1 0.43 13.11 -14.77
CA MET A 1 0.86 13.85 -13.55
C MET A 1 2.12 13.16 -13.06
N GLN A 2 3.23 13.86 -12.90
CA GLN A 2 4.48 13.26 -12.41
C GLN A 2 4.34 13.05 -10.90
N PHE A 3 4.56 11.83 -10.43
CA PHE A 3 4.53 11.51 -9.00
C PHE A 3 5.65 12.26 -8.27
N SER A 4 5.32 12.86 -7.14
CA SER A 4 6.28 13.54 -6.27
C SER A 4 6.18 12.97 -4.87
N ILE A 5 7.32 12.65 -4.25
CA ILE A 5 7.37 12.18 -2.87
C ILE A 5 7.00 13.31 -1.93
N ASP A 6 5.99 13.06 -1.10
CA ASP A 6 5.67 13.94 0.03
C ASP A 6 6.60 13.63 1.21
N ARG A 7 7.57 14.52 1.44
CA ARG A 7 8.53 14.39 2.55
C ARG A 7 7.93 14.72 3.92
N ASN A 8 6.77 15.39 3.93
CA ASN A 8 6.03 15.71 5.15
C ASN A 8 4.99 14.65 5.51
N SER A 9 4.81 13.65 4.64
CA SER A 9 3.93 12.52 4.89
C SER A 9 4.52 11.61 5.98
N PRO A 10 3.69 11.05 6.88
CA PRO A 10 4.12 9.99 7.79
C PRO A 10 4.49 8.70 7.06
N VAL A 11 4.16 8.58 5.78
CA VAL A 11 4.48 7.41 4.95
C VAL A 11 5.93 7.48 4.51
N PRO A 12 6.78 6.48 4.85
CA PRO A 12 8.18 6.48 4.45
C PRO A 12 8.38 6.60 2.94
N ALA A 13 9.40 7.35 2.51
CA ALA A 13 9.67 7.61 1.10
C ALA A 13 9.80 6.33 0.25
N TYR A 14 10.48 5.30 0.77
CA TYR A 14 10.61 4.03 0.06
C TYR A 14 9.25 3.37 -0.21
N TYR A 15 8.31 3.49 0.72
CA TYR A 15 6.98 2.92 0.57
C TYR A 15 6.12 3.71 -0.42
N GLN A 16 6.22 5.03 -0.43
CA GLN A 16 5.58 5.86 -1.45
C GLN A 16 6.06 5.49 -2.86
N ILE A 17 7.36 5.23 -3.03
CA ILE A 17 7.96 4.75 -4.28
C ILE A 17 7.44 3.37 -4.65
N GLN A 18 7.36 2.45 -3.69
CA GLN A 18 6.83 1.10 -3.89
C GLN A 18 5.39 1.16 -4.42
N LEU A 19 4.54 2.01 -3.83
CA LEU A 19 3.16 2.21 -4.26
C LEU A 19 3.07 2.73 -5.69
N ASP A 20 3.81 3.80 -6.00
CA ASP A 20 3.80 4.40 -7.34
C ASP A 20 4.33 3.43 -8.40
N LEU A 21 5.45 2.77 -8.15
CA LEU A 21 6.01 1.78 -9.07
C LEU A 21 5.05 0.61 -9.29
N SER A 22 4.40 0.11 -8.24
CA SER A 22 3.41 -0.97 -8.35
C SER A 22 2.22 -0.56 -9.22
N ASP A 23 1.66 0.64 -9.01
CA ASP A 23 0.56 1.18 -9.78
C ASP A 23 0.96 1.38 -11.26
N ARG A 24 2.14 1.93 -11.54
CA ARG A 24 2.67 2.10 -12.91
C ARG A 24 2.90 0.77 -13.61
N ILE A 25 3.39 -0.25 -12.89
CA ILE A 25 3.53 -1.61 -13.42
C ILE A 25 2.16 -2.19 -13.77
N GLN A 26 1.16 -2.05 -12.88
CA GLN A 26 -0.19 -2.54 -13.12
C GLN A 26 -0.87 -1.83 -14.31
N ARG A 27 -0.61 -0.54 -14.50
CA ARG A 27 -1.08 0.21 -15.69
C ARG A 27 -0.34 -0.18 -16.97
N GLY A 28 0.69 -1.01 -16.90
CA GLY A 28 1.42 -1.50 -18.06
C GLY A 28 2.44 -0.53 -18.63
N GLU A 29 2.92 0.45 -17.89
CA GLU A 29 3.86 1.47 -18.39
C GLU A 29 5.12 0.84 -19.03
N TRP A 30 5.52 -0.35 -18.62
CA TRP A 30 6.71 -1.05 -19.13
C TRP A 30 6.39 -2.42 -19.77
N ASN A 31 5.17 -2.62 -20.27
CA ASN A 31 4.75 -3.90 -20.86
C ASN A 31 5.62 -4.33 -22.04
N ASP A 32 6.08 -3.38 -22.87
CA ASP A 32 6.90 -3.66 -24.05
C ASP A 32 8.28 -4.20 -23.69
N ARG A 33 8.88 -3.70 -22.62
CA ARG A 33 10.24 -4.04 -22.21
C ARG A 33 10.29 -5.05 -21.08
N LYS A 34 9.21 -5.23 -20.36
CA LYS A 34 9.10 -6.04 -19.13
C LYS A 34 10.24 -5.78 -18.13
N GLN A 35 10.77 -4.55 -18.13
CA GLN A 35 11.93 -4.15 -17.33
C GLN A 35 11.79 -2.71 -16.86
N LEU A 36 12.09 -2.48 -15.59
CA LEU A 36 12.13 -1.13 -15.02
C LEU A 36 13.35 -0.35 -15.52
N PRO A 37 13.30 0.99 -15.52
CA PRO A 37 14.46 1.86 -15.71
C PRO A 37 15.57 1.52 -14.71
N SER A 38 16.80 1.99 -14.99
CA SER A 38 17.94 1.75 -14.10
C SER A 38 17.72 2.35 -12.70
N GLU A 39 18.39 1.78 -11.68
CA GLU A 39 18.33 2.34 -10.32
C GLU A 39 18.76 3.82 -10.28
N SER A 40 19.72 4.22 -11.12
CA SER A 40 20.15 5.62 -11.22
C SER A 40 19.02 6.51 -11.73
N THR A 41 18.41 6.10 -12.85
CA THR A 41 17.32 6.83 -13.49
C THR A 41 16.11 6.97 -12.54
N LEU A 42 15.73 5.88 -11.88
CA LEU A 42 14.63 5.93 -10.92
C LEU A 42 14.95 6.80 -9.70
N ALA A 43 16.18 6.71 -9.16
CA ALA A 43 16.58 7.55 -8.02
C ALA A 43 16.54 9.04 -8.37
N GLU A 44 16.94 9.41 -9.60
CA GLU A 44 16.83 10.77 -10.12
C GLU A 44 15.38 11.19 -10.31
N GLN A 45 14.53 10.34 -10.90
CA GLN A 45 13.10 10.63 -11.11
C GLN A 45 12.34 10.89 -9.80
N TYR A 46 12.64 10.12 -8.75
CA TYR A 46 12.02 10.28 -7.44
C TYR A 46 12.75 11.28 -6.53
N ALA A 47 13.87 11.85 -6.96
CA ALA A 47 14.72 12.74 -6.17
C ALA A 47 15.10 12.17 -4.79
N VAL A 48 15.51 10.87 -4.76
CA VAL A 48 15.89 10.14 -3.56
C VAL A 48 17.29 9.54 -3.64
N SER A 49 17.81 9.13 -2.47
CA SER A 49 19.04 8.35 -2.41
C SER A 49 18.87 6.97 -3.05
N ARG A 50 19.95 6.40 -3.60
CA ARG A 50 19.96 5.03 -4.11
C ARG A 50 19.60 4.00 -3.03
N ILE A 51 19.89 4.28 -1.76
CA ILE A 51 19.56 3.41 -0.63
C ILE A 51 18.05 3.35 -0.47
N THR A 52 17.36 4.49 -0.47
CA THR A 52 15.90 4.56 -0.37
C THR A 52 15.21 3.85 -1.54
N LEU A 53 15.71 4.06 -2.76
CA LEU A 53 15.19 3.37 -3.93
C LEU A 53 15.41 1.84 -3.85
N ARG A 54 16.60 1.40 -3.45
CA ARG A 54 16.89 -0.04 -3.30
C ARG A 54 16.00 -0.72 -2.29
N GLN A 55 15.64 -0.02 -1.21
CA GLN A 55 14.68 -0.50 -0.23
C GLN A 55 13.30 -0.70 -0.86
N ALA A 56 12.79 0.27 -1.63
CA ALA A 56 11.53 0.14 -2.36
C ALA A 56 11.54 -1.04 -3.34
N LEU A 57 12.61 -1.18 -4.12
CA LEU A 57 12.77 -2.29 -5.06
C LEU A 57 12.93 -3.65 -4.37
N ALA A 58 13.49 -3.71 -3.16
CA ALA A 58 13.60 -4.94 -2.39
C ALA A 58 12.21 -5.42 -1.91
N GLU A 59 11.35 -4.49 -1.49
CA GLU A 59 9.98 -4.84 -1.11
C GLU A 59 9.16 -5.30 -2.33
N LEU A 60 9.28 -4.64 -3.50
CA LEU A 60 8.64 -5.11 -4.74
C LEU A 60 9.10 -6.50 -5.17
N GLU A 61 10.37 -6.84 -4.96
CA GLU A 61 10.92 -8.17 -5.24
C GLU A 61 10.38 -9.21 -4.27
N LYS A 62 10.30 -8.88 -2.99
CA LYS A 62 9.72 -9.74 -1.94
C LYS A 62 8.23 -10.01 -2.19
N ASP A 63 7.52 -9.03 -2.73
CA ASP A 63 6.11 -9.15 -3.13
C ASP A 63 5.92 -9.89 -4.47
N GLY A 64 7.02 -10.31 -5.13
CA GLY A 64 6.96 -11.05 -6.39
C GLY A 64 6.51 -10.22 -7.60
N ILE A 65 6.56 -8.89 -7.50
CA ILE A 65 6.18 -7.98 -8.58
C ILE A 65 7.33 -7.83 -9.58
N ILE A 66 8.56 -7.78 -9.08
CA ILE A 66 9.79 -7.73 -9.88
C ILE A 66 10.76 -8.82 -9.46
N LYS A 67 11.75 -9.07 -10.33
CA LYS A 67 12.91 -9.93 -10.05
C LYS A 67 14.18 -9.20 -10.44
N LYS A 68 15.12 -9.06 -9.52
CA LYS A 68 16.45 -8.49 -9.79
C LYS A 68 17.37 -9.54 -10.40
N SER A 69 18.11 -9.14 -11.43
CA SER A 69 19.15 -9.97 -12.05
C SER A 69 20.45 -9.19 -12.13
N ARG A 70 21.57 -9.80 -11.74
CA ARG A 70 22.90 -9.16 -11.82
C ARG A 70 23.15 -8.72 -13.26
N GLY A 71 23.46 -7.42 -13.45
CA GLY A 71 23.77 -6.84 -14.76
C GLY A 71 22.54 -6.52 -15.66
N CYS A 72 21.35 -7.04 -15.34
CA CYS A 72 20.17 -6.84 -16.19
C CYS A 72 19.09 -5.94 -15.57
N GLY A 73 19.35 -5.34 -14.39
CA GLY A 73 18.37 -4.51 -13.70
C GLY A 73 17.17 -5.29 -13.12
N ALA A 74 16.07 -4.60 -12.91
CA ALA A 74 14.84 -5.18 -12.33
C ALA A 74 13.84 -5.53 -13.45
N LYS A 75 13.54 -6.81 -13.62
CA LYS A 75 12.53 -7.32 -14.56
C LYS A 75 11.18 -7.45 -13.89
N ILE A 76 10.12 -7.09 -14.60
CA ILE A 76 8.73 -7.26 -14.15
C ILE A 76 8.35 -8.73 -14.33
N CYS A 77 7.74 -9.34 -13.32
CA CYS A 77 7.25 -10.72 -13.38
C CYS A 77 6.09 -10.83 -14.37
N GLU A 78 5.99 -11.93 -15.13
CA GLU A 78 4.94 -12.12 -16.16
C GLU A 78 3.53 -12.19 -15.57
N LYS A 79 3.42 -12.67 -14.35
CA LYS A 79 2.19 -12.64 -13.55
C LYS A 79 2.57 -12.05 -12.20
N PRO A 80 2.66 -10.72 -12.09
CA PRO A 80 2.92 -10.12 -10.80
C PRO A 80 1.81 -10.55 -9.84
N ALA A 81 2.22 -10.99 -8.64
CA ALA A 81 1.26 -11.26 -7.59
C ALA A 81 0.40 -10.01 -7.36
N PRO A 82 -0.89 -10.14 -7.03
CA PRO A 82 -1.69 -9.00 -6.64
C PRO A 82 -0.98 -8.29 -5.49
N PHE A 83 -0.80 -6.98 -5.67
CA PHE A 83 -0.10 -6.18 -4.65
C PHE A 83 -0.94 -6.15 -3.39
N VAL A 84 -0.55 -6.95 -2.42
CA VAL A 84 -1.15 -6.95 -1.09
C VAL A 84 -0.34 -6.00 -0.22
N HIS A 85 -0.95 -4.90 0.19
CA HIS A 85 -0.35 -3.99 1.16
C HIS A 85 -0.10 -4.72 2.47
N LYS A 86 1.15 -5.15 2.69
CA LYS A 86 1.57 -5.77 3.97
C LYS A 86 1.93 -4.74 5.04
N MET A 87 2.03 -3.46 4.66
CA MET A 87 2.24 -2.43 5.64
C MET A 87 0.91 -2.18 6.34
N ASP A 88 0.79 -2.71 7.54
CA ASP A 88 -0.30 -2.41 8.44
C ASP A 88 -0.33 -0.89 8.65
N PHE A 89 -1.49 -0.28 8.42
CA PHE A 89 -1.70 1.14 8.70
C PHE A 89 -1.29 1.48 10.14
N TYR A 90 -1.48 0.55 11.09
CA TYR A 90 -1.03 0.67 12.46
C TYR A 90 0.49 0.74 12.58
N SER A 91 1.26 0.09 11.71
CA SER A 91 2.72 0.20 11.71
C SER A 91 3.19 1.57 11.25
N ILE A 92 2.48 2.20 10.29
CA ILE A 92 2.77 3.58 9.87
C ILE A 92 2.49 4.53 11.04
N VAL A 93 1.39 4.31 11.75
CA VAL A 93 0.98 5.09 12.93
C VAL A 93 1.94 4.88 14.09
N ALA A 94 2.27 3.63 14.43
CA ALA A 94 3.13 3.28 15.55
C ALA A 94 4.58 3.76 15.39
N THR A 95 5.11 3.84 14.15
CA THR A 95 6.46 4.39 13.91
C THR A 95 6.53 5.91 14.11
N HIS A 96 5.37 6.59 14.16
CA HIS A 96 5.27 8.04 14.35
C HIS A 96 4.72 8.43 15.72
N GLU A 97 4.13 7.50 16.48
CA GLU A 97 3.83 7.69 17.89
C GLU A 97 5.14 7.63 18.69
N GLY A 98 5.77 8.77 18.88
CA GLY A 98 6.98 8.90 19.68
C GLY A 98 8.06 9.81 19.10
N HIS A 99 7.98 10.22 17.86
CA HIS A 99 8.84 11.24 17.27
C HIS A 99 8.02 12.53 17.09
N ASP A 100 8.22 13.54 17.92
CA ASP A 100 7.62 14.88 17.87
C ASP A 100 6.23 15.10 18.48
N GLY A 101 5.65 14.20 19.28
CA GLY A 101 4.36 14.40 19.93
C GLY A 101 3.15 14.47 18.97
N LYS A 102 3.31 14.08 17.72
CA LYS A 102 2.24 14.03 16.70
C LYS A 102 1.35 12.82 16.93
N GLN A 103 0.05 13.00 16.82
CA GLN A 103 -0.92 11.95 17.07
C GLN A 103 -1.70 11.56 15.80
N VAL A 104 -1.91 10.26 15.64
CA VAL A 104 -2.87 9.76 14.68
C VAL A 104 -4.19 9.48 15.41
N THR A 105 -5.24 10.10 14.94
CA THR A 105 -6.60 9.90 15.43
C THR A 105 -7.49 9.36 14.35
N SER A 106 -8.61 8.74 14.70
CA SER A 106 -9.58 8.27 13.72
C SER A 106 -10.98 8.72 14.06
N GLN A 107 -11.75 9.04 13.02
CA GLN A 107 -13.15 9.41 13.07
C GLN A 107 -13.98 8.41 12.30
N VAL A 108 -15.02 7.87 12.90
CA VAL A 108 -15.96 6.99 12.20
C VAL A 108 -16.88 7.83 11.34
N LEU A 109 -16.82 7.62 10.02
CA LEU A 109 -17.69 8.30 9.05
C LEU A 109 -18.99 7.54 8.79
N ASN A 110 -18.93 6.21 8.85
CA ASN A 110 -20.09 5.37 8.59
C ASN A 110 -19.90 3.99 9.23
N ILE A 111 -20.99 3.44 9.79
CA ILE A 111 -21.09 2.04 10.23
C ILE A 111 -22.38 1.47 9.64
N ARG A 112 -22.29 0.29 9.03
CA ARG A 112 -23.46 -0.44 8.53
C ARG A 112 -23.31 -1.93 8.79
N ARG A 113 -24.39 -2.56 9.19
CA ARG A 113 -24.51 -4.01 9.25
C ARG A 113 -25.06 -4.53 7.91
N PHE A 114 -24.51 -5.62 7.43
CA PHE A 114 -24.99 -6.36 6.26
C PHE A 114 -25.26 -7.79 6.69
N ASP A 115 -26.50 -8.22 6.58
CA ASP A 115 -26.90 -9.60 6.88
C ASP A 115 -26.62 -10.52 5.68
N MET A 116 -26.47 -9.95 4.48
CA MET A 116 -26.06 -10.63 3.25
C MET A 116 -24.91 -9.85 2.60
N PRO A 117 -23.66 -10.10 3.01
CA PRO A 117 -22.50 -9.48 2.36
C PRO A 117 -22.29 -10.04 0.95
N THR A 118 -21.53 -9.33 0.13
CA THR A 118 -21.16 -9.77 -1.22
C THR A 118 -20.25 -11.00 -1.17
N GLU A 119 -20.24 -11.81 -2.24
CA GLU A 119 -19.38 -13.01 -2.37
C GLU A 119 -17.91 -12.70 -2.12
N ASP A 120 -17.41 -11.56 -2.63
CA ASP A 120 -16.05 -11.07 -2.41
C ASP A 120 -15.70 -10.92 -0.91
N VAL A 121 -16.62 -10.37 -0.12
CA VAL A 121 -16.44 -10.23 1.33
C VAL A 121 -16.47 -11.59 2.04
N ILE A 122 -17.37 -12.47 1.62
CA ILE A 122 -17.47 -13.84 2.16
C ILE A 122 -16.17 -14.61 1.91
N GLU A 123 -15.66 -14.58 0.68
CA GLU A 123 -14.44 -15.27 0.28
C GLU A 123 -13.21 -14.74 1.05
N HIS A 124 -13.01 -13.42 1.06
CA HIS A 124 -11.83 -12.82 1.71
C HIS A 124 -11.83 -13.00 3.23
N LEU A 125 -13.00 -12.98 3.87
CA LEU A 125 -13.14 -13.22 5.31
C LEU A 125 -13.30 -14.70 5.67
N GLN A 126 -13.35 -15.61 4.67
CA GLN A 126 -13.55 -17.06 4.84
C GLN A 126 -14.76 -17.35 5.73
N LEU A 127 -15.92 -16.79 5.35
CA LEU A 127 -17.17 -16.91 6.09
C LEU A 127 -18.12 -17.88 5.41
N GLU A 128 -19.00 -18.47 6.20
CA GLU A 128 -20.15 -19.19 5.67
C GLU A 128 -21.15 -18.20 5.01
N PRO A 129 -21.80 -18.60 3.91
CA PRO A 129 -22.84 -17.80 3.29
C PRO A 129 -23.94 -17.38 4.29
N GLY A 130 -24.32 -16.11 4.26
CA GLY A 130 -25.32 -15.58 5.20
C GLY A 130 -24.77 -15.15 6.56
N THR A 131 -23.45 -15.24 6.78
CA THR A 131 -22.84 -14.70 8.00
C THR A 131 -22.88 -13.17 7.97
N PRO A 132 -23.50 -12.51 8.98
CA PRO A 132 -23.57 -11.06 9.02
C PRO A 132 -22.23 -10.42 9.27
N VAL A 133 -22.00 -9.28 8.62
CA VAL A 133 -20.76 -8.48 8.73
C VAL A 133 -21.09 -7.04 9.04
N VAL A 134 -20.12 -6.35 9.64
CA VAL A 134 -20.16 -4.89 9.83
C VAL A 134 -19.16 -4.22 8.89
N TYR A 135 -19.65 -3.27 8.13
CA TYR A 135 -18.84 -2.34 7.36
C TYR A 135 -18.57 -1.09 8.18
N ILE A 136 -17.30 -0.67 8.25
CA ILE A 136 -16.90 0.55 8.92
C ILE A 136 -16.06 1.39 7.94
N LYS A 137 -16.48 2.65 7.76
CA LYS A 137 -15.68 3.67 7.04
C LYS A 137 -15.11 4.64 8.06
N ARG A 138 -13.78 4.83 8.05
CA ARG A 138 -13.06 5.73 8.96
C ARG A 138 -12.24 6.75 8.20
N LEU A 139 -12.21 7.98 8.73
CA LEU A 139 -11.24 8.99 8.37
C LEU A 139 -10.11 8.92 9.40
N PHE A 140 -8.90 8.79 8.94
CA PHE A 140 -7.69 8.89 9.76
C PHE A 140 -7.11 10.29 9.62
N LEU A 141 -6.73 10.87 10.73
CA LEU A 141 -6.14 12.19 10.81
C LEU A 141 -4.74 12.09 11.40
N PHE A 142 -3.81 12.82 10.84
CA PHE A 142 -2.45 12.99 11.37
C PHE A 142 -2.30 14.45 11.80
N ASP A 143 -2.07 14.65 13.07
CA ASP A 143 -1.97 16.00 13.67
C ASP A 143 -3.17 16.89 13.30
N GLY A 144 -4.38 16.31 13.41
CA GLY A 144 -5.65 16.99 13.07
C GLY A 144 -5.93 17.16 11.58
N LYS A 145 -5.02 16.81 10.68
CA LYS A 145 -5.20 16.90 9.22
C LYS A 145 -5.64 15.58 8.62
N PRO A 146 -6.59 15.57 7.67
CA PRO A 146 -7.01 14.36 6.97
C PRO A 146 -5.82 13.66 6.30
N LEU A 147 -5.62 12.38 6.62
CA LEU A 147 -4.54 11.54 6.10
C LEU A 147 -5.06 10.46 5.14
N ALA A 148 -6.06 9.71 5.57
CA ALA A 148 -6.57 8.58 4.80
C ALA A 148 -8.03 8.25 5.12
N VAL A 149 -8.70 7.55 4.19
CA VAL A 149 -10.01 6.96 4.43
C VAL A 149 -9.88 5.44 4.34
N GLY A 150 -10.10 4.76 5.45
CA GLY A 150 -10.14 3.30 5.53
C GLY A 150 -11.57 2.75 5.40
N ARG A 151 -11.67 1.58 4.80
CA ARG A 151 -12.90 0.77 4.74
C ARG A 151 -12.57 -0.61 5.28
N SER A 152 -13.35 -1.09 6.23
CA SER A 152 -13.14 -2.39 6.87
C SER A 152 -14.43 -3.18 6.91
N TRP A 153 -14.30 -4.49 6.69
CA TRP A 153 -15.37 -5.45 6.87
C TRP A 153 -15.00 -6.37 8.03
N LEU A 154 -15.87 -6.52 8.98
CA LEU A 154 -15.67 -7.30 10.20
C LEU A 154 -16.76 -8.36 10.33
N SER A 155 -16.36 -9.60 10.59
CA SER A 155 -17.32 -10.67 10.87
C SER A 155 -17.91 -10.49 12.26
N LEU A 156 -19.25 -10.43 12.39
CA LEU A 156 -19.90 -10.41 13.69
C LEU A 156 -19.81 -11.75 14.43
N ALA A 157 -19.52 -12.84 13.75
CA ALA A 157 -19.37 -14.16 14.36
C ALA A 157 -18.03 -14.36 15.09
N ARG A 158 -17.06 -13.44 14.90
CA ARG A 158 -15.71 -13.53 15.49
C ARG A 158 -15.41 -12.50 16.59
N PHE A 159 -16.42 -11.70 16.97
CA PHE A 159 -16.31 -10.70 18.04
C PHE A 159 -17.39 -10.90 19.11
#